data_af83c4d07aadc7540895885cf8c34853
#
_entry.id   af83c4d07aadc7540895885cf8c34853
#
_cell.length_a   1.000
_cell.length_b   1.000
_cell.length_c   1.000
_cell.angle_alpha   90.00
_cell.angle_beta   90.00
_cell.angle_gamma   90.00
#
_symmetry.space_group_name_H-M   'P 1'
#
loop_
_entity.id
_entity.type
_entity.pdbx_description
1 polymer ?
#
loop_
_entity_poly.entity_id
_entity_poly.type
_entity_poly.pdbx_seq_one_letter_code
_entity_poly.pdbx_strand_id
1 'polypeptide(L)'
;PYDVIRSYDRPLIMGDFTARMADPNVKSELDWQLYLLQRRYLDYQVNIGNKMIELLSGDDEQRKLAPDLSVPKRKFQDMVDELFSYTRKKIDRKSNDIVFFQDGEQLLPYKLSSGEKQMLVILLTVLVRNEEHCVLFMDEPEASLHIEWQQKLIGMIRDLNPNVQLILTTHSPAVI
;
A
#
# COMPACT_ATOMS: atom_id res chain seq x y z
N PRO A 1 -16.77 0.87 -6.18
CA PRO A 1 -15.55 0.17 -6.64
C PRO A 1 -15.17 -0.95 -5.67
N TYR A 2 -14.47 -1.95 -6.15
CA TYR A 2 -13.95 -3.04 -5.32
C TYR A 2 -12.52 -3.39 -5.71
N ASP A 3 -11.75 -3.93 -4.75
CA ASP A 3 -10.44 -4.52 -4.97
C ASP A 3 -10.39 -5.94 -4.41
N VAL A 4 -9.60 -6.79 -5.06
CA VAL A 4 -9.34 -8.16 -4.62
C VAL A 4 -7.84 -8.30 -4.36
N ILE A 5 -7.47 -8.63 -3.13
CA ILE A 5 -6.10 -8.92 -2.73
C ILE A 5 -5.95 -10.43 -2.56
N ARG A 6 -5.00 -11.00 -3.29
CA ARG A 6 -4.61 -12.40 -3.18
C ARG A 6 -3.36 -12.51 -2.32
N SER A 7 -3.41 -13.38 -1.33
CA SER A 7 -2.35 -13.52 -0.32
C SER A 7 -1.22 -14.47 -0.71
N TYR A 8 -1.41 -15.26 -1.76
CA TYR A 8 -0.42 -16.25 -2.15
C TYR A 8 0.65 -15.63 -3.05
N ASP A 9 1.89 -15.54 -2.51
CA ASP A 9 3.07 -15.13 -3.29
C ASP A 9 3.60 -16.31 -4.10
N ARG A 10 2.91 -16.63 -5.17
CA ARG A 10 3.32 -17.68 -6.10
C ARG A 10 4.24 -17.13 -7.20
N PRO A 11 5.21 -17.91 -7.69
CA PRO A 11 5.94 -17.55 -8.90
C PRO A 11 5.00 -17.35 -10.09
N LEU A 12 5.27 -16.34 -10.92
CA LEU A 12 4.52 -16.15 -12.16
C LEU A 12 4.75 -17.32 -13.12
N ILE A 13 3.65 -17.88 -13.65
CA ILE A 13 3.69 -18.99 -14.59
C ILE A 13 4.10 -18.48 -15.99
N MET A 14 4.58 -19.36 -16.86
CA MET A 14 5.05 -19.02 -18.22
C MET A 14 4.04 -18.26 -19.09
N GLY A 15 2.73 -18.33 -18.80
CA GLY A 15 1.67 -17.58 -19.49
C GLY A 15 1.56 -16.09 -19.12
N ASP A 16 2.22 -15.65 -18.04
CA ASP A 16 2.16 -14.26 -17.56
C ASP A 16 3.23 -13.37 -18.23
N PHE A 17 3.39 -13.51 -19.56
CA PHE A 17 4.43 -12.82 -20.34
C PHE A 17 4.39 -11.30 -20.19
N THR A 18 3.20 -10.71 -20.08
CA THR A 18 3.04 -9.26 -19.95
C THR A 18 3.67 -8.70 -18.68
N ALA A 19 3.62 -9.43 -17.57
CA ALA A 19 4.24 -9.03 -16.31
C ALA A 19 5.77 -9.01 -16.38
N ARG A 20 6.36 -10.02 -17.02
CA ARG A 20 7.83 -10.13 -17.17
C ARG A 20 8.42 -9.13 -18.16
N MET A 21 7.64 -8.71 -19.16
CA MET A 21 8.08 -7.71 -20.13
C MET A 21 8.00 -6.28 -19.58
N ALA A 22 7.19 -6.07 -18.53
CA ALA A 22 7.01 -4.75 -17.94
C ALA A 22 8.19 -4.33 -17.04
N ASP A 23 8.70 -5.27 -16.22
CA ASP A 23 9.86 -5.04 -15.34
C ASP A 23 10.56 -6.38 -15.03
N PRO A 24 11.88 -6.53 -15.28
CA PRO A 24 12.63 -7.74 -15.00
C PRO A 24 12.71 -8.12 -13.51
N ASN A 25 12.39 -7.20 -12.61
CA ASN A 25 12.34 -7.45 -11.17
C ASN A 25 11.05 -8.15 -10.73
N VAL A 26 10.01 -8.16 -11.56
CA VAL A 26 8.72 -8.80 -11.27
C VAL A 26 8.84 -10.30 -11.46
N LYS A 27 8.82 -11.08 -10.36
CA LYS A 27 9.04 -12.54 -10.34
C LYS A 27 7.89 -13.31 -9.74
N SER A 28 7.02 -12.66 -8.97
CA SER A 28 5.92 -13.27 -8.24
C SER A 28 4.61 -12.51 -8.43
N GLU A 29 3.52 -13.10 -7.99
CA GLU A 29 2.19 -12.47 -8.00
C GLU A 29 2.18 -11.17 -7.16
N LEU A 30 2.82 -11.16 -5.98
CA LEU A 30 2.93 -9.95 -5.17
C LEU A 30 3.79 -8.88 -5.84
N ASP A 31 4.87 -9.25 -6.54
CA ASP A 31 5.66 -8.29 -7.32
C ASP A 31 4.80 -7.64 -8.41
N TRP A 32 3.96 -8.43 -9.09
CA TRP A 32 3.06 -7.90 -10.10
C TRP A 32 2.01 -6.95 -9.52
N GLN A 33 1.41 -7.30 -8.38
CA GLN A 33 0.48 -6.41 -7.69
C GLN A 33 1.18 -5.10 -7.28
N LEU A 34 2.39 -5.17 -6.74
CA LEU A 34 3.18 -3.99 -6.39
C LEU A 34 3.50 -3.13 -7.61
N TYR A 35 3.87 -3.74 -8.74
CA TYR A 35 4.11 -3.02 -9.99
C TYR A 35 2.87 -2.22 -10.44
N LEU A 36 1.69 -2.84 -10.43
CA LEU A 36 0.45 -2.16 -10.78
C LEU A 36 0.10 -1.05 -9.78
N LEU A 37 0.31 -1.31 -8.48
CA LEU A 37 0.02 -0.35 -7.41
C LEU A 37 0.97 0.86 -7.43
N GLN A 38 2.22 0.72 -7.85
CA GLN A 38 3.12 1.87 -8.00
C GLN A 38 2.57 2.87 -9.03
N ARG A 39 2.02 2.38 -10.14
CA ARG A 39 1.38 3.27 -11.13
C ARG A 39 0.18 4.00 -10.54
N ARG A 40 -0.70 3.27 -9.83
CA ARG A 40 -1.85 3.87 -9.12
C ARG A 40 -1.43 4.86 -8.05
N TYR A 41 -0.29 4.61 -7.39
CA TYR A 41 0.25 5.51 -6.38
C TYR A 41 0.77 6.82 -6.99
N LEU A 42 1.37 6.78 -8.18
CA LEU A 42 1.73 7.99 -8.94
C LEU A 42 0.48 8.80 -9.30
N ASP A 43 -0.56 8.16 -9.84
CA ASP A 43 -1.83 8.82 -10.15
C ASP A 43 -2.47 9.43 -8.90
N TYR A 44 -2.45 8.71 -7.77
CA TYR A 44 -2.91 9.22 -6.48
C TYR A 44 -2.17 10.50 -6.07
N GLN A 45 -0.83 10.51 -6.17
CA GLN A 45 -0.03 11.69 -5.81
C GLN A 45 -0.31 12.88 -6.71
N VAL A 46 -0.45 12.67 -8.03
CA VAL A 46 -0.82 13.71 -8.99
C VAL A 46 -2.19 14.30 -8.65
N ASN A 47 -3.18 13.45 -8.37
CA ASN A 47 -4.53 13.89 -8.01
C ASN A 47 -4.54 14.70 -6.71
N ILE A 48 -3.81 14.26 -5.68
CA ILE A 48 -3.65 15.02 -4.42
C ILE A 48 -2.94 16.34 -4.68
N GLY A 49 -1.89 16.36 -5.48
CA GLY A 49 -1.17 17.58 -5.86
C GLY A 49 -2.07 18.60 -6.56
N ASN A 50 -2.87 18.16 -7.52
CA ASN A 50 -3.81 19.01 -8.24
C ASN A 50 -4.88 19.59 -7.29
N LYS A 51 -5.48 18.78 -6.43
CA LYS A 51 -6.43 19.24 -5.42
C LYS A 51 -5.80 20.24 -4.45
N MET A 52 -4.56 20.01 -4.04
CA MET A 52 -3.83 20.93 -3.17
C MET A 52 -3.61 22.29 -3.82
N ILE A 53 -3.22 22.32 -5.10
CA ILE A 53 -3.07 23.57 -5.89
C ILE A 53 -4.40 24.30 -5.99
N GLU A 54 -5.49 23.56 -6.25
CA GLU A 54 -6.85 24.14 -6.32
C GLU A 54 -7.23 24.80 -5.00
N LEU A 55 -7.09 24.11 -3.87
CA LEU A 55 -7.38 24.67 -2.53
C LEU A 55 -6.49 25.86 -2.19
N LEU A 56 -5.22 25.84 -2.52
CA LEU A 56 -4.29 26.95 -2.27
C LEU A 56 -4.61 28.19 -3.12
N SER A 57 -5.26 28.00 -4.27
CA SER A 57 -5.70 29.08 -5.15
C SER A 57 -7.07 29.66 -4.76
N GLY A 58 -7.77 29.01 -3.85
CA GLY A 58 -9.08 29.42 -3.35
C GLY A 58 -9.05 30.47 -2.24
N ASP A 59 -10.15 30.57 -1.51
CA ASP A 59 -10.29 31.47 -0.36
C ASP A 59 -9.52 30.98 0.88
N ASP A 60 -9.55 31.77 1.96
CA ASP A 60 -8.80 31.46 3.19
C ASP A 60 -9.29 30.19 3.90
N GLU A 61 -10.57 29.82 3.75
CA GLU A 61 -11.10 28.55 4.31
C GLU A 61 -10.60 27.35 3.51
N GLN A 62 -10.61 27.44 2.20
CA GLN A 62 -10.07 26.39 1.32
C GLN A 62 -8.57 26.18 1.52
N ARG A 63 -7.79 27.25 1.68
CA ARG A 63 -6.35 27.17 1.95
C ARG A 63 -6.03 26.40 3.24
N LYS A 64 -6.85 26.52 4.27
CA LYS A 64 -6.67 25.80 5.53
C LYS A 64 -6.84 24.28 5.39
N LEU A 65 -7.59 23.81 4.40
CA LEU A 65 -7.82 22.39 4.14
C LEU A 65 -6.69 21.73 3.34
N ALA A 66 -5.86 22.51 2.62
CA ALA A 66 -4.83 21.96 1.75
C ALA A 66 -3.83 21.02 2.48
N PRO A 67 -3.33 21.33 3.70
CA PRO A 67 -2.42 20.44 4.42
C PRO A 67 -3.02 19.06 4.74
N ASP A 68 -4.33 18.98 4.97
CA ASP A 68 -5.02 17.75 5.36
C ASP A 68 -5.01 16.70 4.26
N LEU A 69 -4.93 17.12 2.99
CA LEU A 69 -4.81 16.22 1.85
C LEU A 69 -3.55 15.32 1.91
N SER A 70 -2.51 15.75 2.61
CA SER A 70 -1.27 14.99 2.78
C SER A 70 -1.31 13.98 3.94
N VAL A 71 -2.32 14.05 4.81
CA VAL A 71 -2.41 13.25 6.04
C VAL A 71 -2.48 11.74 5.73
N PRO A 72 -3.32 11.24 4.80
CA PRO A 72 -3.38 9.81 4.52
C PRO A 72 -2.03 9.25 4.03
N LYS A 73 -1.31 9.98 3.15
CA LYS A 73 0.01 9.56 2.68
C LYS A 73 1.02 9.49 3.83
N ARG A 74 1.04 10.47 4.73
CA ARG A 74 1.93 10.46 5.90
C ARG A 74 1.62 9.30 6.83
N LYS A 75 0.34 9.07 7.16
CA LYS A 75 -0.09 7.92 7.96
C LYS A 75 0.39 6.59 7.37
N PHE A 76 0.19 6.40 6.07
CA PHE A 76 0.68 5.21 5.37
C PHE A 76 2.20 5.03 5.53
N GLN A 77 2.97 6.09 5.32
CA GLN A 77 4.43 6.04 5.44
C GLN A 77 4.87 5.74 6.88
N ASP A 78 4.21 6.32 7.88
CA ASP A 78 4.48 6.08 9.29
C ASP A 78 4.17 4.61 9.67
N MET A 79 3.03 4.08 9.22
CA MET A 79 2.66 2.67 9.43
C MET A 79 3.66 1.70 8.82
N VAL A 80 4.11 1.97 7.59
CA VAL A 80 5.10 1.14 6.90
C VAL A 80 6.45 1.20 7.62
N ASP A 81 6.90 2.39 8.05
CA ASP A 81 8.15 2.54 8.82
C ASP A 81 8.07 1.81 10.17
N GLU A 82 6.90 1.82 10.85
CA GLU A 82 6.69 1.06 12.09
C GLU A 82 6.74 -0.45 11.85
N LEU A 83 6.01 -0.96 10.85
CA LEU A 83 5.98 -2.37 10.50
C LEU A 83 7.37 -2.91 10.17
N PHE A 84 8.17 -2.14 9.42
CA PHE A 84 9.47 -2.59 8.94
C PHE A 84 10.63 -2.21 9.86
N SER A 85 10.34 -1.67 11.05
CA SER A 85 11.35 -1.23 12.03
C SER A 85 12.31 -2.34 12.42
N TYR A 86 11.84 -3.57 12.65
CA TYR A 86 12.68 -4.72 12.99
C TYR A 86 13.70 -5.07 11.90
N THR A 87 13.36 -4.84 10.64
CA THR A 87 14.27 -5.09 9.50
C THR A 87 15.03 -3.83 9.10
N ARG A 88 14.91 -2.73 9.87
CA ARG A 88 15.59 -1.44 9.66
C ARG A 88 15.35 -0.84 8.28
N LYS A 89 14.21 -1.15 7.67
CA LYS A 89 13.80 -0.58 6.40
C LYS A 89 12.92 0.64 6.64
N LYS A 90 13.17 1.70 5.87
CA LYS A 90 12.38 2.95 5.91
C LYS A 90 11.97 3.34 4.51
N ILE A 91 10.73 3.78 4.37
CA ILE A 91 10.22 4.28 3.09
C ILE A 91 10.87 5.62 2.74
N ASP A 92 11.25 5.81 1.47
CA ASP A 92 11.70 7.11 0.98
C ASP A 92 10.51 8.06 0.82
N ARG A 93 10.43 9.04 1.72
CA ARG A 93 9.35 10.02 1.74
C ARG A 93 9.43 11.08 0.64
N LYS A 94 10.58 11.18 -0.04
CA LYS A 94 10.84 12.17 -1.10
C LYS A 94 10.64 11.60 -2.49
N SER A 95 10.69 10.27 -2.63
CA SER A 95 10.47 9.60 -3.90
C SER A 95 8.99 9.65 -4.32
N ASN A 96 8.78 9.75 -5.62
CA ASN A 96 7.46 9.54 -6.21
C ASN A 96 7.12 8.05 -6.34
N ASP A 97 8.13 7.19 -6.36
CA ASP A 97 7.98 5.74 -6.37
C ASP A 97 8.05 5.18 -4.95
N ILE A 98 7.51 4.00 -4.75
CA ILE A 98 7.68 3.25 -3.51
C ILE A 98 9.09 2.66 -3.50
N VAL A 99 9.94 3.25 -2.68
CA VAL A 99 11.34 2.87 -2.51
C VAL A 99 11.66 2.87 -1.03
N PHE A 100 12.57 2.02 -0.62
CA PHE A 100 13.03 1.89 0.76
C PHE A 100 14.52 2.17 0.86
N PHE A 101 14.97 2.47 2.08
CA PHE A 101 16.37 2.45 2.48
C PHE A 101 16.57 1.42 3.58
N GLN A 102 17.64 0.65 3.47
CA GLN A 102 18.12 -0.26 4.52
C GLN A 102 19.62 -0.08 4.65
N ASP A 103 20.09 0.26 5.86
CA ASP A 103 21.50 0.47 6.16
C ASP A 103 22.21 1.48 5.22
N GLY A 104 21.46 2.47 4.71
CA GLY A 104 21.95 3.50 3.80
C GLY A 104 21.88 3.14 2.30
N GLU A 105 21.53 1.91 1.97
CA GLU A 105 21.35 1.45 0.60
C GLU A 105 19.89 1.51 0.16
N GLN A 106 19.66 1.87 -1.11
CA GLN A 106 18.35 1.90 -1.72
C GLN A 106 17.86 0.47 -2.00
N LEU A 107 16.61 0.19 -1.62
CA LEU A 107 15.98 -1.10 -1.77
C LEU A 107 14.64 -0.95 -2.51
N LEU A 108 14.49 -1.66 -3.63
CA LEU A 108 13.22 -1.72 -4.36
C LEU A 108 12.21 -2.63 -3.63
N PRO A 109 10.89 -2.39 -3.75
CA PRO A 109 9.86 -3.14 -3.04
C PRO A 109 9.86 -4.64 -3.40
N TYR A 110 10.35 -5.02 -4.57
CA TYR A 110 10.50 -6.43 -4.98
C TYR A 110 11.51 -7.23 -4.14
N LYS A 111 12.37 -6.56 -3.38
CA LYS A 111 13.36 -7.17 -2.47
C LYS A 111 12.84 -7.37 -1.05
N LEU A 112 11.64 -6.94 -0.76
CA LEU A 112 10.97 -7.17 0.52
C LEU A 112 10.65 -8.66 0.70
N SER A 113 10.51 -9.11 1.95
CA SER A 113 9.99 -10.44 2.26
C SER A 113 8.52 -10.58 1.83
N SER A 114 8.01 -11.81 1.69
CA SER A 114 6.60 -12.04 1.30
C SER A 114 5.62 -11.35 2.24
N GLY A 115 5.83 -11.42 3.55
CA GLY A 115 4.98 -10.73 4.52
C GLY A 115 5.04 -9.20 4.40
N GLU A 116 6.23 -8.62 4.20
CA GLU A 116 6.39 -7.18 3.97
C GLU A 116 5.71 -6.73 2.67
N LYS A 117 5.85 -7.51 1.58
CA LYS A 117 5.16 -7.26 0.32
C LYS A 117 3.64 -7.33 0.51
N GLN A 118 3.16 -8.34 1.22
CA GLN A 118 1.73 -8.53 1.48
C GLN A 118 1.14 -7.32 2.23
N MET A 119 1.77 -6.89 3.32
CA MET A 119 1.34 -5.70 4.07
C MET A 119 1.38 -4.45 3.19
N LEU A 120 2.45 -4.28 2.42
CA LEU A 120 2.59 -3.14 1.51
C LEU A 120 1.49 -3.12 0.44
N VAL A 121 1.16 -4.27 -0.17
CA VAL A 121 0.06 -4.40 -1.14
C VAL A 121 -1.26 -4.01 -0.52
N ILE A 122 -1.56 -4.51 0.69
CA ILE A 122 -2.83 -4.21 1.38
C ILE A 122 -2.93 -2.71 1.67
N LEU A 123 -1.96 -2.15 2.38
CA LEU A 123 -2.00 -0.75 2.81
C LEU A 123 -1.97 0.22 1.62
N LEU A 124 -1.18 -0.09 0.59
CA LEU A 124 -1.09 0.74 -0.62
C LEU A 124 -2.40 0.69 -1.42
N THR A 125 -3.06 -0.48 -1.50
CA THR A 125 -4.38 -0.61 -2.13
C THR A 125 -5.40 0.29 -1.45
N VAL A 126 -5.39 0.33 -0.12
CA VAL A 126 -6.30 1.18 0.66
C VAL A 126 -6.00 2.66 0.48
N LEU A 127 -4.71 3.05 0.53
CA LEU A 127 -4.27 4.44 0.35
C LEU A 127 -4.71 5.02 -1.00
N VAL A 128 -4.49 4.29 -2.10
CA VAL A 128 -4.78 4.81 -3.44
C VAL A 128 -6.28 4.95 -3.74
N ARG A 129 -7.15 4.45 -2.84
CA ARG A 129 -8.60 4.71 -2.85
C ARG A 129 -8.98 6.07 -2.29
N ASN A 130 -8.06 6.76 -1.63
CA ASN A 130 -8.25 8.12 -1.16
C ASN A 130 -9.55 8.32 -0.35
N GLU A 131 -9.78 7.45 0.64
CA GLU A 131 -10.95 7.45 1.53
C GLU A 131 -12.31 7.26 0.81
N GLU A 132 -12.31 6.83 -0.45
CA GLU A 132 -13.55 6.49 -1.16
C GLU A 132 -14.22 5.25 -0.53
N HIS A 133 -15.56 5.24 -0.60
CA HIS A 133 -16.31 4.03 -0.27
C HIS A 133 -15.95 2.90 -1.22
N CYS A 134 -15.41 1.82 -0.69
CA CYS A 134 -15.04 0.65 -1.48
C CYS A 134 -15.20 -0.65 -0.69
N VAL A 135 -15.25 -1.75 -1.42
CA VAL A 135 -15.23 -3.11 -0.84
C VAL A 135 -13.86 -3.71 -1.10
N LEU A 136 -13.22 -4.21 -0.07
CA LEU A 136 -11.95 -4.91 -0.14
C LEU A 136 -12.15 -6.39 0.19
N PHE A 137 -11.92 -7.23 -0.81
CA PHE A 137 -11.95 -8.68 -0.66
C PHE A 137 -10.53 -9.18 -0.38
N MET A 138 -10.36 -9.95 0.69
CA MET A 138 -9.09 -10.58 1.03
C MET A 138 -9.29 -12.06 1.35
N ASP A 139 -8.46 -12.90 0.75
CA ASP A 139 -8.47 -14.34 0.98
C ASP A 139 -7.23 -14.72 1.78
N GLU A 140 -7.43 -15.17 3.02
CA GLU A 140 -6.35 -15.52 3.98
C GLU A 140 -5.23 -14.46 4.04
N PRO A 141 -5.53 -13.18 4.31
CA PRO A 141 -4.53 -12.11 4.25
C PRO A 141 -3.38 -12.31 5.23
N GLU A 142 -3.56 -13.17 6.21
CA GLU A 142 -2.57 -13.53 7.23
C GLU A 142 -1.52 -14.56 6.79
N ALA A 143 -1.69 -15.25 5.67
CA ALA A 143 -0.89 -16.44 5.32
C ALA A 143 0.63 -16.25 5.38
N SER A 144 1.13 -15.04 5.13
CA SER A 144 2.56 -14.69 5.18
C SER A 144 2.89 -13.68 6.29
N LEU A 145 1.91 -13.31 7.14
CA LEU A 145 2.08 -12.25 8.12
C LEU A 145 2.49 -12.76 9.48
N HIS A 146 3.38 -12.01 10.12
CA HIS A 146 3.70 -12.21 11.52
C HIS A 146 2.46 -11.97 12.40
N ILE A 147 2.32 -12.68 13.51
CA ILE A 147 1.12 -12.63 14.38
C ILE A 147 0.78 -11.21 14.85
N GLU A 148 1.79 -10.40 15.18
CA GLU A 148 1.59 -9.00 15.59
C GLU A 148 1.01 -8.14 14.46
N TRP A 149 1.37 -8.43 13.20
CA TRP A 149 0.82 -7.73 12.05
C TRP A 149 -0.62 -8.15 11.76
N GLN A 150 -0.93 -9.43 11.97
CA GLN A 150 -2.30 -9.94 11.85
C GLN A 150 -3.24 -9.19 12.79
N GLN A 151 -2.83 -8.99 14.06
CA GLN A 151 -3.63 -8.28 15.07
C GLN A 151 -3.85 -6.79 14.74
N LYS A 152 -2.90 -6.16 14.04
CA LYS A 152 -2.98 -4.74 13.67
C LYS A 152 -3.69 -4.50 12.33
N LEU A 153 -3.83 -5.53 11.49
CA LEU A 153 -4.20 -5.41 10.08
C LEU A 153 -5.50 -4.62 9.88
N ILE A 154 -6.56 -5.03 10.54
CA ILE A 154 -7.89 -4.41 10.38
C ILE A 154 -7.89 -2.95 10.87
N GLY A 155 -7.21 -2.70 12.01
CA GLY A 155 -7.04 -1.33 12.54
C GLY A 155 -6.34 -0.42 11.55
N MET A 156 -5.21 -0.86 10.98
CA MET A 156 -4.44 -0.08 10.02
C MET A 156 -5.23 0.23 8.74
N ILE A 157 -5.99 -0.74 8.23
CA ILE A 157 -6.85 -0.53 7.06
C ILE A 157 -7.90 0.55 7.35
N ARG A 158 -8.58 0.48 8.50
CA ARG A 158 -9.61 1.46 8.89
C ARG A 158 -9.03 2.84 9.18
N ASP A 159 -7.82 2.90 9.70
CA ASP A 159 -7.11 4.17 9.94
C ASP A 159 -6.73 4.89 8.65
N LEU A 160 -6.46 4.14 7.57
CA LEU A 160 -6.19 4.70 6.23
C LEU A 160 -7.47 5.05 5.47
N ASN A 161 -8.50 4.22 5.59
CA ASN A 161 -9.79 4.47 4.95
C ASN A 161 -10.93 3.98 5.85
N PRO A 162 -11.61 4.88 6.58
CA PRO A 162 -12.74 4.52 7.43
C PRO A 162 -13.98 4.06 6.65
N ASN A 163 -14.04 4.34 5.36
CA ASN A 163 -15.17 4.03 4.47
C ASN A 163 -15.04 2.69 3.76
N VAL A 164 -14.02 1.89 4.11
CA VAL A 164 -13.81 0.56 3.50
C VAL A 164 -14.73 -0.48 4.15
N GLN A 165 -15.42 -1.26 3.32
CA GLN A 165 -16.06 -2.50 3.74
C GLN A 165 -15.09 -3.65 3.50
N LEU A 166 -14.75 -4.40 4.56
CA LEU A 166 -13.87 -5.55 4.48
C LEU A 166 -14.71 -6.83 4.37
N ILE A 167 -14.37 -7.67 3.39
CA ILE A 167 -14.87 -9.04 3.27
C ILE A 167 -13.63 -9.92 3.17
N LEU A 168 -13.40 -10.73 4.19
CA LEU A 168 -12.21 -11.57 4.27
C LEU A 168 -12.57 -13.00 4.67
N THR A 169 -11.81 -13.95 4.12
CA THR A 169 -11.72 -15.32 4.65
C THR A 169 -10.46 -15.39 5.51
N THR A 170 -10.52 -16.06 6.64
CA THR A 170 -9.37 -16.23 7.54
C THR A 170 -9.48 -17.50 8.35
N HIS A 171 -8.35 -18.14 8.60
CA HIS A 171 -8.19 -19.22 9.56
C HIS A 171 -7.51 -18.75 10.86
N SER A 172 -7.08 -17.49 10.91
CA SER A 172 -6.40 -16.93 12.08
C SER A 172 -7.38 -16.19 13.00
N PRO A 173 -7.49 -16.60 14.27
CA PRO A 173 -8.26 -15.84 15.25
C PRO A 173 -7.66 -14.47 15.59
N ALA A 174 -6.43 -14.20 15.15
CA ALA A 174 -5.74 -12.95 15.42
C ALA A 174 -6.12 -11.80 14.47
N VAL A 175 -6.80 -12.11 13.35
CA VAL A 175 -7.24 -11.12 12.36
C VAL A 175 -8.61 -10.51 12.70
N ILE A 176 -9.34 -11.08 13.67
CA ILE A 176 -10.71 -10.71 14.02
C ILE A 176 -10.73 -9.72 15.20
#